data_4b84a00c8cf89e2aa68c70834c15b526
#
_entry.id   4b84a00c8cf89e2aa68c70834c15b526
#
_cell.length_a   1.000
_cell.length_b   1.000
_cell.length_c   1.000
_cell.angle_alpha   90.00
_cell.angle_beta   90.00
_cell.angle_gamma   90.00
#
_symmetry.space_group_name_H-M   'P 1'
#
loop_
_entity.id
_entity.type
_entity.pdbx_description
1 polymer ?
#
loop_
_entity_poly.entity_id
_entity_poly.type
_entity_poly.pdbx_seq_one_letter_code
_entity_poly.pdbx_strand_id
1 'polypeptide(L)'
;VIDVEDWDVDVCNFAPYKFFGVRGCGYAYVSDRVAVMPHIKLTCKDDNVWALGTPAPANFAAMMAVIDYVCSIGKHFLGDSAQKYNKRELFVEGMNHIHLQERALLYRMLEGTDKVPGLRHIPGVQVYVDMEDLTYKDLIVAMGIEGIEFAECARRYLEHGVTLFERVKSSPYSKRIVETLGLEGALRVSPLHCHGTDDIDKFLKITKDIAEGK
;
A
#
# COMPACT_ATOMS: atom_id res chain seq x y z
N VAL A 1 0.46 12.07 -3.51
CA VAL A 1 0.85 11.98 -4.93
C VAL A 1 2.33 12.31 -5.05
N ILE A 2 3.09 11.51 -5.81
CA ILE A 2 4.49 11.80 -6.10
C ILE A 2 4.56 12.87 -7.19
N ASP A 3 5.32 13.93 -6.93
CA ASP A 3 5.66 14.97 -7.89
C ASP A 3 7.18 15.06 -7.98
N VAL A 4 7.74 14.54 -9.05
CA VAL A 4 9.19 14.41 -9.23
C VAL A 4 9.86 15.74 -9.49
N GLU A 5 9.12 16.71 -10.05
CA GLU A 5 9.63 18.08 -10.30
C GLU A 5 9.67 18.88 -8.99
N ASP A 6 8.58 18.85 -8.21
CA ASP A 6 8.51 19.53 -6.91
C ASP A 6 9.53 18.98 -5.91
N TRP A 7 9.74 17.67 -5.93
CA TRP A 7 10.71 17.00 -5.06
C TRP A 7 12.15 17.05 -5.55
N ASP A 8 12.39 17.53 -6.76
CA ASP A 8 13.70 17.58 -7.43
C ASP A 8 14.49 16.26 -7.36
N VAL A 9 13.80 15.14 -7.57
CA VAL A 9 14.42 13.82 -7.52
C VAL A 9 14.98 13.41 -8.87
N ASP A 10 16.14 12.77 -8.86
CA ASP A 10 16.81 12.30 -10.07
C ASP A 10 16.32 10.97 -10.57
N VAL A 11 15.97 10.08 -9.67
CA VAL A 11 15.49 8.73 -10.01
C VAL A 11 14.32 8.36 -9.10
N CYS A 12 13.22 7.96 -9.71
CA CYS A 12 12.07 7.39 -9.00
C CYS A 12 11.63 6.13 -9.72
N ASN A 13 11.66 4.99 -9.03
CA ASN A 13 11.24 3.73 -9.62
C ASN A 13 10.11 3.08 -8.82
N PHE A 14 9.24 2.39 -9.53
CA PHE A 14 8.10 1.71 -8.92
C PHE A 14 7.70 0.42 -9.66
N ALA A 15 7.01 -0.44 -8.92
CA ALA A 15 6.53 -1.72 -9.43
C ALA A 15 5.00 -1.68 -9.55
N PRO A 16 4.44 -1.61 -10.77
CA PRO A 16 3.00 -1.38 -10.99
C PRO A 16 2.10 -2.48 -10.43
N TYR A 17 2.58 -3.71 -10.28
CA TYR A 17 1.80 -4.80 -9.69
C TYR A 17 1.36 -4.54 -8.22
N LYS A 18 1.98 -3.57 -7.54
CA LYS A 18 1.62 -3.19 -6.16
C LYS A 18 0.42 -2.25 -6.10
N PHE A 19 -0.04 -1.74 -7.23
CA PHE A 19 -1.21 -0.86 -7.35
C PHE A 19 -2.08 -1.24 -8.57
N PHE A 20 -2.42 -2.52 -8.65
CA PHE A 20 -3.31 -3.14 -9.66
C PHE A 20 -2.74 -3.27 -11.08
N GLY A 21 -1.49 -2.90 -11.31
CA GLY A 21 -0.81 -3.14 -12.58
C GLY A 21 -0.33 -4.59 -12.72
N VAL A 22 0.29 -4.88 -13.86
CA VAL A 22 0.80 -6.23 -14.18
C VAL A 22 2.14 -6.52 -13.50
N ARG A 23 2.44 -7.80 -13.33
CA ARG A 23 3.76 -8.28 -12.89
C ARG A 23 4.73 -8.36 -14.09
N GLY A 24 6.02 -8.42 -13.78
CA GLY A 24 7.08 -8.63 -14.78
C GLY A 24 7.60 -7.35 -15.43
N CYS A 25 7.18 -6.19 -14.95
CA CYS A 25 7.74 -4.90 -15.34
C CYS A 25 7.94 -3.97 -14.14
N GLY A 26 8.81 -3.01 -14.31
CA GLY A 26 9.01 -1.85 -13.45
C GLY A 26 9.12 -0.61 -14.32
N TYR A 27 8.81 0.54 -13.75
CA TYR A 27 8.97 1.84 -14.38
C TYR A 27 9.96 2.65 -13.57
N ALA A 28 10.78 3.42 -14.28
CA ALA A 28 11.68 4.37 -13.67
C ALA A 28 11.52 5.74 -14.35
N TYR A 29 11.40 6.76 -13.54
CA TYR A 29 11.68 8.13 -13.94
C TYR A 29 13.18 8.38 -13.77
N VAL A 30 13.78 9.02 -14.74
CA VAL A 30 15.19 9.47 -14.68
C VAL A 30 15.20 10.93 -15.15
N SER A 31 15.75 11.84 -14.36
CA SER A 31 15.83 13.25 -14.70
C SER A 31 16.77 13.49 -15.89
N ASP A 32 16.60 14.57 -16.62
CA ASP A 32 17.43 14.91 -17.77
C ASP A 32 18.91 15.06 -17.39
N ARG A 33 19.21 15.55 -16.18
CA ARG A 33 20.60 15.70 -15.69
C ARG A 33 21.32 14.37 -15.44
N VAL A 34 20.58 13.32 -15.11
CA VAL A 34 21.13 11.96 -14.88
C VAL A 34 21.00 11.10 -16.14
N ALA A 35 19.98 11.33 -16.97
CA ALA A 35 19.72 10.53 -18.16
C ALA A 35 20.91 10.46 -19.11
N VAL A 36 21.70 11.52 -19.20
CA VAL A 36 22.88 11.63 -20.09
C VAL A 36 24.18 11.11 -19.47
N MET A 37 24.16 10.68 -18.19
CA MET A 37 25.35 10.12 -17.53
C MET A 37 25.73 8.76 -18.13
N PRO A 38 27.02 8.38 -18.09
CA PRO A 38 27.46 7.08 -18.58
C PRO A 38 26.69 5.92 -17.92
N HIS A 39 26.07 5.09 -18.73
CA HIS A 39 25.33 3.91 -18.29
C HIS A 39 25.38 2.79 -19.35
N ILE A 40 24.95 1.60 -19.00
CA ILE A 40 24.83 0.50 -19.95
C ILE A 40 23.63 0.78 -20.85
N LYS A 41 23.85 0.83 -22.18
CA LYS A 41 22.83 1.06 -23.20
C LYS A 41 22.99 0.13 -24.41
N LEU A 42 21.94 -0.02 -25.18
CA LEU A 42 22.00 -0.70 -26.47
C LEU A 42 22.77 0.16 -27.50
N THR A 43 23.59 -0.47 -28.34
CA THR A 43 24.54 0.17 -29.26
C THR A 43 23.89 1.17 -30.23
N CYS A 44 22.63 1.00 -30.57
CA CYS A 44 21.91 1.87 -31.52
C CYS A 44 20.94 2.84 -30.86
N LYS A 45 21.07 3.09 -29.54
CA LYS A 45 20.19 3.99 -28.80
C LYS A 45 20.91 5.28 -28.41
N ASP A 46 20.13 6.35 -28.32
CA ASP A 46 20.59 7.65 -27.86
C ASP A 46 21.10 7.58 -26.40
N ASP A 47 21.90 8.58 -26.01
CA ASP A 47 22.57 8.58 -24.69
C ASP A 47 21.61 8.70 -23.50
N ASN A 48 20.40 9.15 -23.71
CA ASN A 48 19.38 9.28 -22.67
C ASN A 48 18.39 8.09 -22.59
N VAL A 49 18.65 7.01 -23.35
CA VAL A 49 17.76 5.83 -23.38
C VAL A 49 18.29 4.74 -22.44
N TRP A 50 17.61 4.54 -21.33
CA TRP A 50 17.95 3.57 -20.29
C TRP A 50 17.31 2.19 -20.47
N ALA A 51 16.36 2.05 -21.40
CA ALA A 51 15.71 0.77 -21.68
C ALA A 51 16.67 -0.18 -22.41
N LEU A 52 16.95 -1.33 -21.81
CA LEU A 52 17.85 -2.37 -22.36
C LEU A 52 17.16 -3.37 -23.28
N GLY A 53 15.92 -3.12 -23.67
CA GLY A 53 15.18 -4.01 -24.54
C GLY A 53 13.93 -3.35 -25.10
N THR A 54 13.09 -4.13 -25.78
CA THR A 54 11.78 -3.69 -26.26
C THR A 54 10.74 -4.01 -25.20
N PRO A 55 10.13 -3.02 -24.55
CA PRO A 55 9.11 -3.28 -23.54
C PRO A 55 7.82 -3.80 -24.22
N ALA A 56 7.11 -4.71 -23.51
CA ALA A 56 5.85 -5.25 -23.99
C ALA A 56 4.75 -4.17 -24.00
N PRO A 57 4.08 -3.88 -25.11
CA PRO A 57 3.02 -2.86 -25.18
C PRO A 57 1.89 -3.10 -24.18
N ALA A 58 1.59 -4.35 -23.84
CA ALA A 58 0.59 -4.73 -22.86
C ALA A 58 0.86 -4.14 -21.45
N ASN A 59 2.15 -3.96 -21.08
CA ASN A 59 2.51 -3.36 -19.80
C ASN A 59 2.09 -1.88 -19.75
N PHE A 60 2.27 -1.15 -20.85
CA PHE A 60 1.83 0.25 -20.93
C PHE A 60 0.31 0.37 -20.95
N ALA A 61 -0.38 -0.52 -21.67
CA ALA A 61 -1.84 -0.55 -21.68
C ALA A 61 -2.40 -0.81 -20.26
N ALA A 62 -1.81 -1.74 -19.52
CA ALA A 62 -2.17 -2.00 -18.13
C ALA A 62 -1.92 -0.79 -17.23
N MET A 63 -0.80 -0.09 -17.40
CA MET A 63 -0.50 1.13 -16.62
C MET A 63 -1.49 2.25 -16.95
N MET A 64 -1.85 2.42 -18.22
CA MET A 64 -2.87 3.38 -18.64
C MET A 64 -4.22 3.09 -18.00
N ALA A 65 -4.62 1.81 -17.92
CA ALA A 65 -5.87 1.41 -17.26
C ALA A 65 -5.88 1.74 -15.76
N VAL A 66 -4.74 1.59 -15.05
CA VAL A 66 -4.60 2.02 -13.65
C VAL A 66 -4.77 3.53 -13.51
N ILE A 67 -4.13 4.31 -14.39
CA ILE A 67 -4.28 5.77 -14.38
C ILE A 67 -5.74 6.16 -14.64
N ASP A 68 -6.39 5.53 -15.61
CA ASP A 68 -7.79 5.81 -15.94
C ASP A 68 -8.74 5.42 -14.81
N TYR A 69 -8.44 4.33 -14.08
CA TYR A 69 -9.17 3.95 -12.86
C TYR A 69 -9.10 5.05 -11.79
N VAL A 70 -7.91 5.56 -11.47
CA VAL A 70 -7.75 6.63 -10.50
C VAL A 70 -8.45 7.92 -10.97
N CYS A 71 -8.29 8.28 -12.25
CA CYS A 71 -9.00 9.42 -12.84
C CYS A 71 -10.53 9.25 -12.78
N SER A 72 -11.05 8.03 -12.90
CA SER A 72 -12.50 7.76 -12.80
C SER A 72 -13.04 8.05 -11.40
N ILE A 73 -12.25 7.77 -10.36
CA ILE A 73 -12.57 8.15 -8.98
C ILE A 73 -12.66 9.68 -8.87
N GLY A 74 -11.63 10.40 -9.36
CA GLY A 74 -11.66 11.86 -9.35
C GLY A 74 -12.86 12.44 -10.09
N LYS A 75 -13.17 11.90 -11.27
CA LYS A 75 -14.39 12.29 -12.02
C LYS A 75 -15.67 12.06 -11.24
N HIS A 76 -15.78 10.93 -10.56
CA HIS A 76 -16.96 10.60 -9.78
C HIS A 76 -17.24 11.65 -8.70
N PHE A 77 -16.22 12.05 -7.95
CA PHE A 77 -16.40 13.02 -6.87
C PHE A 77 -16.55 14.47 -7.35
N LEU A 78 -15.95 14.85 -8.48
CA LEU A 78 -16.10 16.17 -9.09
C LEU A 78 -17.43 16.34 -9.82
N GLY A 79 -18.10 15.25 -10.21
CA GLY A 79 -19.37 15.28 -10.96
C GLY A 79 -19.25 16.08 -12.24
N ASP A 80 -20.22 16.94 -12.51
CA ASP A 80 -20.27 17.78 -13.72
C ASP A 80 -19.06 18.72 -13.87
N SER A 81 -18.43 19.10 -12.76
CA SER A 81 -17.25 19.97 -12.80
C SER A 81 -16.01 19.28 -13.37
N ALA A 82 -15.98 17.95 -13.43
CA ALA A 82 -14.86 17.17 -13.92
C ALA A 82 -14.41 17.54 -15.35
N GLN A 83 -15.33 18.08 -16.16
CA GLN A 83 -15.03 18.53 -17.53
C GLN A 83 -14.04 19.69 -17.59
N LYS A 84 -13.81 20.41 -16.50
CA LYS A 84 -12.89 21.55 -16.40
C LYS A 84 -11.45 21.12 -16.05
N TYR A 85 -11.25 19.85 -15.69
CA TYR A 85 -10.00 19.31 -15.17
C TYR A 85 -9.26 18.49 -16.22
N ASN A 86 -7.95 18.67 -16.30
CA ASN A 86 -7.11 17.82 -17.14
C ASN A 86 -6.86 16.45 -16.47
N LYS A 87 -6.20 15.53 -17.20
CA LYS A 87 -5.98 14.15 -16.72
C LYS A 87 -5.13 14.10 -15.44
N ARG A 88 -4.11 14.97 -15.30
CA ARG A 88 -3.28 15.04 -14.08
C ARG A 88 -4.09 15.49 -12.88
N GLU A 89 -4.91 16.52 -13.04
CA GLU A 89 -5.77 17.04 -11.98
C GLU A 89 -6.81 16.00 -11.55
N LEU A 90 -7.42 15.29 -12.50
CA LEU A 90 -8.34 14.19 -12.19
C LEU A 90 -7.65 13.05 -11.42
N PHE A 91 -6.41 12.74 -11.79
CA PHE A 91 -5.61 11.74 -11.09
C PHE A 91 -5.29 12.18 -9.64
N VAL A 92 -4.87 13.42 -9.45
CA VAL A 92 -4.60 13.99 -8.11
C VAL A 92 -5.85 13.93 -7.25
N GLU A 93 -7.00 14.32 -7.78
CA GLU A 93 -8.28 14.27 -7.08
C GLU A 93 -8.66 12.83 -6.71
N GLY A 94 -8.50 11.89 -7.64
CA GLY A 94 -8.75 10.48 -7.37
C GLY A 94 -7.85 9.94 -6.25
N MET A 95 -6.57 10.28 -6.25
CA MET A 95 -5.63 9.89 -5.19
C MET A 95 -5.98 10.51 -3.84
N ASN A 96 -6.47 11.76 -3.82
CA ASN A 96 -6.94 12.40 -2.59
C ASN A 96 -8.11 11.63 -1.97
N HIS A 97 -9.08 11.20 -2.78
CA HIS A 97 -10.21 10.41 -2.31
C HIS A 97 -9.82 9.00 -1.87
N ILE A 98 -8.88 8.35 -2.58
CA ILE A 98 -8.29 7.08 -2.14
C ILE A 98 -7.65 7.25 -0.75
N HIS A 99 -6.86 8.30 -0.56
CA HIS A 99 -6.22 8.58 0.73
C HIS A 99 -7.23 8.83 1.85
N LEU A 100 -8.30 9.58 1.58
CA LEU A 100 -9.37 9.80 2.57
C LEU A 100 -10.07 8.49 2.96
N GLN A 101 -10.36 7.63 1.99
CA GLN A 101 -10.94 6.30 2.24
C GLN A 101 -10.00 5.44 3.08
N GLU A 102 -8.72 5.38 2.73
CA GLU A 102 -7.73 4.61 3.48
C GLU A 102 -7.59 5.09 4.92
N ARG A 103 -7.60 6.39 5.16
CA ARG A 103 -7.59 6.97 6.52
C ARG A 103 -8.84 6.62 7.30
N ALA A 104 -10.02 6.66 6.68
CA ALA A 104 -11.27 6.28 7.33
C ALA A 104 -11.25 4.78 7.73
N LEU A 105 -10.77 3.90 6.85
CA LEU A 105 -10.61 2.47 7.15
C LEU A 105 -9.56 2.23 8.23
N LEU A 106 -8.44 2.96 8.21
CA LEU A 106 -7.41 2.87 9.24
C LEU A 106 -7.95 3.29 10.60
N TYR A 107 -8.64 4.42 10.68
CA TYR A 107 -9.27 4.89 11.91
C TYR A 107 -10.25 3.84 12.45
N ARG A 108 -11.13 3.32 11.57
CA ARG A 108 -12.07 2.25 11.96
C ARG A 108 -11.36 1.00 12.44
N MET A 109 -10.27 0.62 11.82
CA MET A 109 -9.48 -0.57 12.20
C MET A 109 -8.81 -0.39 13.58
N LEU A 110 -8.32 0.79 13.89
CA LEU A 110 -7.65 1.08 15.15
C LEU A 110 -8.65 1.35 16.30
N GLU A 111 -9.69 2.14 16.05
CA GLU A 111 -10.65 2.57 17.08
C GLU A 111 -11.92 1.69 17.15
N GLY A 112 -12.34 1.13 16.02
CA GLY A 112 -13.56 0.35 15.95
C GLY A 112 -14.82 1.21 15.88
N THR A 113 -15.89 0.66 16.43
CA THR A 113 -17.22 1.30 16.56
C THR A 113 -17.84 0.90 17.89
N ASP A 114 -18.99 1.46 18.21
CA ASP A 114 -19.79 1.07 19.41
C ASP A 114 -20.12 -0.44 19.43
N LYS A 115 -20.11 -1.12 18.27
CA LYS A 115 -20.48 -2.53 18.14
C LYS A 115 -19.30 -3.46 18.01
N VAL A 116 -18.17 -2.98 17.50
CA VAL A 116 -16.98 -3.78 17.22
C VAL A 116 -15.76 -3.01 17.72
N PRO A 117 -15.03 -3.51 18.74
CA PRO A 117 -13.85 -2.85 19.26
C PRO A 117 -12.74 -2.82 18.19
N GLY A 118 -12.02 -1.71 18.08
CA GLY A 118 -10.83 -1.59 17.25
C GLY A 118 -9.63 -2.30 17.86
N LEU A 119 -8.56 -2.43 17.09
CA LEU A 119 -7.34 -3.14 17.51
C LEU A 119 -6.76 -2.60 18.83
N ARG A 120 -6.85 -1.31 19.08
CA ARG A 120 -6.38 -0.65 20.32
C ARG A 120 -7.20 -1.06 21.54
N HIS A 121 -8.40 -1.58 21.33
CA HIS A 121 -9.40 -1.85 22.38
C HIS A 121 -9.70 -3.35 22.54
N ILE A 122 -9.05 -4.23 21.79
CA ILE A 122 -9.18 -5.69 21.95
C ILE A 122 -8.13 -6.15 22.96
N PRO A 123 -8.52 -6.73 24.13
CA PRO A 123 -7.58 -7.25 25.10
C PRO A 123 -6.63 -8.30 24.47
N GLY A 124 -5.35 -8.22 24.83
CA GLY A 124 -4.32 -9.11 24.29
C GLY A 124 -3.79 -8.74 22.88
N VAL A 125 -4.38 -7.76 22.21
CA VAL A 125 -3.86 -7.26 20.95
C VAL A 125 -2.86 -6.11 21.21
N GLN A 126 -1.71 -6.18 20.59
CA GLN A 126 -0.70 -5.11 20.60
C GLN A 126 -0.56 -4.52 19.20
N VAL A 127 -0.75 -3.20 19.07
CA VAL A 127 -0.45 -2.44 17.86
C VAL A 127 0.99 -1.92 17.97
N TYR A 128 1.84 -2.31 17.04
CA TYR A 128 3.24 -1.88 17.00
C TYR A 128 3.39 -0.59 16.19
N VAL A 129 4.34 0.26 16.58
CA VAL A 129 4.57 1.57 15.94
C VAL A 129 3.26 2.35 15.83
N ASP A 130 2.51 2.32 16.92
CA ASP A 130 1.23 3.03 17.00
C ASP A 130 1.47 4.54 17.08
N MET A 131 0.63 5.31 16.40
CA MET A 131 0.73 6.77 16.31
C MET A 131 -0.64 7.38 16.59
N GLU A 132 -0.68 8.42 17.43
CA GLU A 132 -1.92 9.19 17.69
C GLU A 132 -2.35 9.96 16.42
N ASP A 133 -1.39 10.64 15.78
CA ASP A 133 -1.63 11.36 14.53
C ASP A 133 -1.54 10.42 13.33
N LEU A 134 -2.70 10.17 12.71
CA LEU A 134 -2.83 9.32 11.53
C LEU A 134 -2.74 10.10 10.22
N THR A 135 -2.38 11.39 10.23
CA THR A 135 -2.38 12.24 9.03
C THR A 135 -1.49 11.70 7.93
N TYR A 136 -0.33 11.16 8.30
CA TYR A 136 0.65 10.61 7.36
C TYR A 136 0.81 9.08 7.48
N LYS A 137 -0.11 8.42 8.19
CA LYS A 137 -0.10 6.98 8.36
C LYS A 137 -0.81 6.32 7.17
N ASP A 138 -0.11 5.44 6.48
CA ASP A 138 -0.71 4.59 5.45
C ASP A 138 -1.62 3.51 6.08
N LEU A 139 -2.50 2.92 5.27
CA LEU A 139 -3.39 1.84 5.66
C LEU A 139 -2.62 0.52 5.84
N ILE A 140 -1.63 0.55 6.71
CA ILE A 140 -0.82 -0.60 7.10
C ILE A 140 -0.65 -0.59 8.61
N VAL A 141 -1.02 -1.70 9.26
CA VAL A 141 -0.85 -1.88 10.71
C VAL A 141 0.06 -3.08 10.96
N ALA A 142 1.02 -2.92 11.85
CA ALA A 142 1.80 -3.99 12.42
C ALA A 142 1.22 -4.33 13.79
N MET A 143 0.91 -5.60 14.05
CA MET A 143 0.28 -6.03 15.29
C MET A 143 0.75 -7.42 15.75
N GLY A 144 0.43 -7.75 16.98
CA GLY A 144 0.56 -9.09 17.54
C GLY A 144 -0.61 -9.41 18.48
N ILE A 145 -0.79 -10.70 18.80
CA ILE A 145 -1.74 -11.17 19.81
C ILE A 145 -0.94 -11.89 20.87
N GLU A 146 -1.12 -11.50 22.12
CA GLU A 146 -0.39 -12.03 23.26
C GLU A 146 -0.56 -13.57 23.36
N GLY A 147 0.56 -14.26 23.59
CA GLY A 147 0.57 -15.71 23.75
C GLY A 147 0.40 -16.52 22.46
N ILE A 148 0.28 -15.87 21.29
CA ILE A 148 0.16 -16.56 20.01
C ILE A 148 1.36 -16.22 19.11
N GLU A 149 2.06 -17.25 18.64
CA GLU A 149 3.16 -17.10 17.69
C GLU A 149 2.66 -16.55 16.35
N PHE A 150 3.45 -15.71 15.67
CA PHE A 150 2.99 -14.94 14.50
C PHE A 150 2.57 -15.82 13.32
N ALA A 151 3.29 -16.91 13.02
CA ALA A 151 2.93 -17.81 11.93
C ALA A 151 1.64 -18.59 12.27
N GLU A 152 1.49 -19.01 13.52
CA GLU A 152 0.27 -19.65 14.01
C GLU A 152 -0.93 -18.68 13.95
N CYS A 153 -0.71 -17.43 14.35
CA CYS A 153 -1.71 -16.39 14.26
C CYS A 153 -2.16 -16.16 12.81
N ALA A 154 -1.21 -16.03 11.87
CA ALA A 154 -1.51 -15.89 10.44
C ALA A 154 -2.31 -17.09 9.90
N ARG A 155 -2.00 -18.31 10.35
CA ARG A 155 -2.74 -19.53 9.99
C ARG A 155 -4.19 -19.48 10.48
N ARG A 156 -4.44 -19.05 11.71
CA ARG A 156 -5.80 -18.89 12.26
C ARG A 156 -6.62 -17.88 11.47
N TYR A 157 -6.03 -16.74 11.11
CA TYR A 157 -6.71 -15.77 10.23
C TYR A 157 -7.09 -16.40 8.89
N LEU A 158 -6.18 -17.18 8.28
CA LEU A 158 -6.45 -17.84 7.00
C LEU A 158 -7.64 -18.82 7.09
N GLU A 159 -7.79 -19.55 8.19
CA GLU A 159 -8.93 -20.45 8.44
C GLU A 159 -10.26 -19.70 8.48
N HIS A 160 -10.26 -18.43 8.85
CA HIS A 160 -11.42 -17.55 8.83
C HIS A 160 -11.55 -16.74 7.52
N GLY A 161 -10.73 -17.08 6.50
CA GLY A 161 -10.77 -16.42 5.18
C GLY A 161 -10.15 -15.03 5.15
N VAL A 162 -9.22 -14.73 6.07
CA VAL A 162 -8.42 -13.50 6.07
C VAL A 162 -6.96 -13.85 5.84
N THR A 163 -6.36 -13.33 4.78
CA THR A 163 -4.95 -13.56 4.46
C THR A 163 -4.08 -12.45 5.06
N LEU A 164 -3.25 -12.81 6.01
CA LEU A 164 -2.21 -11.95 6.59
C LEU A 164 -0.83 -12.61 6.42
N PHE A 165 0.22 -11.82 6.58
CA PHE A 165 1.58 -12.33 6.56
C PHE A 165 2.36 -11.84 7.77
N GLU A 166 3.07 -12.77 8.40
CA GLU A 166 4.02 -12.45 9.45
C GLU A 166 5.28 -11.76 8.91
N ARG A 167 5.90 -10.99 9.77
CA ARG A 167 7.23 -10.39 9.59
C ARG A 167 8.08 -10.81 10.79
N VAL A 168 9.05 -11.67 10.56
CA VAL A 168 9.84 -12.30 11.63
C VAL A 168 11.34 -12.17 11.38
N LYS A 169 12.14 -12.28 12.43
CA LYS A 169 13.61 -12.20 12.38
C LYS A 169 14.25 -13.29 11.52
N SER A 170 13.62 -14.47 11.40
CA SER A 170 14.11 -15.56 10.56
C SER A 170 13.97 -15.29 9.05
N SER A 171 13.12 -14.34 8.65
CA SER A 171 12.94 -13.97 7.25
C SER A 171 13.98 -12.94 6.82
N PRO A 172 14.79 -13.19 5.78
CA PRO A 172 15.80 -12.24 5.30
C PRO A 172 15.17 -10.92 4.81
N TYR A 173 13.89 -10.94 4.41
CA TYR A 173 13.17 -9.76 3.91
C TYR A 173 12.66 -8.84 5.02
N SER A 174 12.44 -9.34 6.23
CA SER A 174 11.89 -8.56 7.33
C SER A 174 12.82 -8.44 8.54
N LYS A 175 13.93 -9.22 8.59
CA LYS A 175 14.85 -9.23 9.71
C LYS A 175 15.27 -7.84 10.17
N ARG A 176 15.77 -7.02 9.23
CA ARG A 176 16.28 -5.67 9.56
C ARG A 176 15.25 -4.77 10.22
N ILE A 177 14.04 -4.70 9.64
CA ILE A 177 13.01 -3.83 10.19
C ILE A 177 12.53 -4.31 11.55
N VAL A 178 12.34 -5.62 11.71
CA VAL A 178 11.90 -6.23 12.98
C VAL A 178 12.93 -5.99 14.08
N GLU A 179 14.23 -6.20 13.79
CA GLU A 179 15.33 -5.96 14.73
C GLU A 179 15.48 -4.47 15.08
N THR A 180 15.38 -3.57 14.07
CA THR A 180 15.48 -2.11 14.30
C THR A 180 14.37 -1.60 15.20
N LEU A 181 13.18 -2.18 15.11
CA LEU A 181 12.03 -1.84 15.95
C LEU A 181 12.06 -2.56 17.33
N GLY A 182 13.05 -3.40 17.58
CA GLY A 182 13.16 -4.16 18.84
C GLY A 182 12.07 -5.22 19.01
N LEU A 183 11.45 -5.68 17.91
CA LEU A 183 10.37 -6.65 17.93
C LEU A 183 10.88 -8.05 17.66
N GLU A 184 10.18 -9.08 18.16
CA GLU A 184 10.41 -10.47 17.78
C GLU A 184 9.75 -10.79 16.41
N GLY A 185 8.67 -10.13 16.10
CA GLY A 185 7.92 -10.22 14.86
C GLY A 185 6.71 -9.31 14.87
N ALA A 186 5.92 -9.39 13.81
CA ALA A 186 4.62 -8.72 13.68
C ALA A 186 3.76 -9.40 12.61
N LEU A 187 2.47 -9.33 12.75
CA LEU A 187 1.53 -9.53 11.65
C LEU A 187 1.40 -8.22 10.88
N ARG A 188 1.46 -8.27 9.56
CA ARG A 188 1.21 -7.12 8.72
C ARG A 188 -0.23 -7.17 8.19
N VAL A 189 -1.04 -6.21 8.62
CA VAL A 189 -2.40 -5.98 8.15
C VAL A 189 -2.37 -4.83 7.16
N SER A 190 -2.75 -5.08 5.92
CA SER A 190 -2.65 -4.09 4.83
C SER A 190 -3.84 -4.21 3.88
N PRO A 191 -5.04 -3.78 4.29
CA PRO A 191 -6.17 -3.67 3.37
C PRO A 191 -5.91 -2.58 2.32
N LEU A 192 -6.79 -2.48 1.34
CA LEU A 192 -6.72 -1.52 0.26
C LEU A 192 -7.94 -0.60 0.31
N HIS A 193 -7.89 0.52 -0.38
CA HIS A 193 -9.00 1.47 -0.47
C HIS A 193 -10.29 0.88 -1.04
N CYS A 194 -10.21 -0.25 -1.77
CA CYS A 194 -11.37 -0.96 -2.32
C CYS A 194 -12.08 -1.87 -1.31
N HIS A 195 -11.53 -2.06 -0.10
CA HIS A 195 -12.24 -2.72 0.98
C HIS A 195 -13.31 -1.79 1.57
N GLY A 196 -14.39 -2.41 2.06
CA GLY A 196 -15.46 -1.71 2.75
C GLY A 196 -15.32 -1.74 4.27
N THR A 197 -16.19 -1.01 4.94
CA THR A 197 -16.32 -1.04 6.40
C THR A 197 -16.63 -2.45 6.93
N ASP A 198 -17.42 -3.23 6.18
CA ASP A 198 -17.80 -4.60 6.56
C ASP A 198 -16.59 -5.54 6.56
N ASP A 199 -15.63 -5.34 5.66
CA ASP A 199 -14.37 -6.11 5.65
C ASP A 199 -13.54 -5.82 6.90
N ILE A 200 -13.44 -4.55 7.29
CA ILE A 200 -12.74 -4.15 8.53
C ILE A 200 -13.46 -4.71 9.75
N ASP A 201 -14.78 -4.63 9.82
CA ASP A 201 -15.54 -5.16 10.94
C ASP A 201 -15.42 -6.68 11.06
N LYS A 202 -15.43 -7.39 9.92
CA LYS A 202 -15.18 -8.83 9.88
C LYS A 202 -13.79 -9.16 10.42
N PHE A 203 -12.76 -8.43 9.96
CA PHE A 203 -11.39 -8.59 10.44
C PHE A 203 -11.29 -8.37 11.97
N LEU A 204 -11.89 -7.29 12.48
CA LEU A 204 -11.88 -6.98 13.92
C LEU A 204 -12.60 -8.05 14.77
N LYS A 205 -13.73 -8.57 14.30
CA LYS A 205 -14.43 -9.67 14.97
C LYS A 205 -13.58 -10.93 15.04
N ILE A 206 -12.95 -11.32 13.92
CA ILE A 206 -12.04 -12.48 13.85
C ILE A 206 -10.85 -12.25 14.79
N THR A 207 -10.27 -11.04 14.81
CA THR A 207 -9.17 -10.68 15.71
C THR A 207 -9.55 -10.88 17.18
N LYS A 208 -10.75 -10.43 17.54
CA LYS A 208 -11.28 -10.60 18.90
C LYS A 208 -11.46 -12.08 19.23
N ASP A 209 -12.07 -12.87 18.35
CA ASP A 209 -12.29 -14.29 18.56
C ASP A 209 -10.96 -15.05 18.74
N ILE A 210 -9.96 -14.76 17.91
CA ILE A 210 -8.61 -15.36 18.03
C ILE A 210 -7.96 -14.97 19.36
N ALA A 211 -8.07 -13.70 19.78
CA ALA A 211 -7.50 -13.23 21.05
C ALA A 211 -8.20 -13.86 22.28
N GLU A 212 -9.48 -14.18 22.17
CA GLU A 212 -10.26 -14.88 23.20
C GLU A 212 -10.11 -16.42 23.16
N GLY A 213 -9.32 -16.96 22.23
CA GLY A 213 -9.08 -18.40 22.08
C GLY A 213 -10.24 -19.19 21.49
N LYS A 214 -11.05 -18.55 20.69
CA LYS A 214 -12.22 -19.13 19.98
C LYS A 214 -11.89 -19.56 18.57
#